data_aa0c924e847fe1ee50fa86fa6148bcd9
#
_entry.id   aa0c924e847fe1ee50fa86fa6148bcd9
#
_cell.length_a   1.000
_cell.length_b   1.000
_cell.length_c   1.000
_cell.angle_alpha   90.00
_cell.angle_beta   90.00
_cell.angle_gamma   90.00
#
_symmetry.space_group_name_H-M   'P 1'
#
loop_
_entity.id
_entity.type
_entity.pdbx_description
1 polymer ?
#
loop_
_entity_poly.entity_id
_entity_poly.type
_entity_poly.pdbx_seq_one_letter_code
_entity_poly.pdbx_strand_id
1 'polypeptide(L)'
;TPTFLRMYAISKKVSVESLQSLRLVVAGAEKLRSEVREAFESKFNKPVYEGYGTTETSPGASVNLPDIKDNDSETVKLRNRPGTVGRAFSGTEFRIVDPDSLDPIPTGEDGLILIGGPQIMKGYLKMPEKTAEAIEIIDDYRWYRTGDKGHLDEDGFLTIVDRYSRFAKIGGEMISLTTVEEEILDACNDKDLEIAATCLPDQVKGEKIVLLATTDLNKDE
;
A
#
# COMPACT_ATOMS: atom_id res chain seq x y z
N THR A 1 9.33 -0.63 8.17
CA THR A 1 8.01 -1.22 7.95
C THR A 1 7.14 -1.04 9.20
N PRO A 2 5.80 -1.14 9.10
CA PRO A 2 4.87 -1.16 10.23
C PRO A 2 5.26 -2.16 11.32
N THR A 3 5.73 -3.34 10.94
CA THR A 3 6.21 -4.37 11.87
C THR A 3 7.30 -3.83 12.81
N PHE A 4 8.29 -3.09 12.30
CA PHE A 4 9.32 -2.48 13.15
C PHE A 4 8.76 -1.38 14.06
N LEU A 5 7.83 -0.57 13.58
CA LEU A 5 7.17 0.44 14.41
C LEU A 5 6.45 -0.21 15.60
N ARG A 6 5.72 -1.30 15.34
CA ARG A 6 5.08 -2.10 16.40
C ARG A 6 6.11 -2.61 17.42
N MET A 7 7.22 -3.19 16.95
CA MET A 7 8.30 -3.69 17.83
C MET A 7 8.87 -2.58 18.72
N TYR A 8 9.11 -1.38 18.17
CA TYR A 8 9.56 -0.24 18.96
C TYR A 8 8.49 0.24 19.95
N ALA A 9 7.22 0.29 19.54
CA ALA A 9 6.13 0.71 20.39
C ALA A 9 5.98 -0.17 21.64
N ILE A 10 6.04 -1.50 21.49
CA ILE A 10 5.88 -2.46 22.61
C ILE A 10 7.17 -2.68 23.41
N SER A 11 8.33 -2.37 22.86
CA SER A 11 9.63 -2.63 23.52
C SER A 11 9.83 -1.76 24.76
N LYS A 12 10.08 -2.39 25.89
CA LYS A 12 10.47 -1.70 27.14
C LYS A 12 11.93 -1.20 27.12
N LYS A 13 12.72 -1.69 26.16
CA LYS A 13 14.15 -1.34 26.05
C LYS A 13 14.42 -0.07 25.23
N VAL A 14 13.43 0.34 24.43
CA VAL A 14 13.56 1.56 23.59
C VAL A 14 12.82 2.68 24.30
N SER A 15 13.58 3.66 24.81
CA SER A 15 13.05 4.83 25.49
C SER A 15 12.70 5.94 24.48
N VAL A 16 11.96 6.94 24.92
CA VAL A 16 11.60 8.13 24.13
C VAL A 16 12.86 8.89 23.68
N GLU A 17 13.85 8.98 24.56
CA GLU A 17 15.12 9.67 24.32
C GLU A 17 15.90 9.00 23.18
N SER A 18 15.78 7.67 23.02
CA SER A 18 16.47 6.93 21.95
C SER A 18 16.08 7.41 20.55
N LEU A 19 14.88 7.96 20.38
CA LEU A 19 14.37 8.45 19.10
C LEU A 19 14.24 9.98 19.05
N GLN A 20 14.75 10.69 20.06
CA GLN A 20 14.59 12.14 20.17
C GLN A 20 15.14 12.91 18.96
N SER A 21 16.26 12.46 18.39
CA SER A 21 16.92 13.10 17.24
C SER A 21 16.22 12.86 15.90
N LEU A 22 15.25 11.93 15.84
CA LEU A 22 14.51 11.68 14.60
C LEU A 22 13.65 12.90 14.23
N ARG A 23 13.83 13.38 13.00
CA ARG A 23 13.07 14.50 12.43
C ARG A 23 11.86 14.02 11.62
N LEU A 24 11.95 12.82 11.05
CA LEU A 24 10.94 12.23 10.18
C LEU A 24 10.90 10.73 10.43
N VAL A 25 9.69 10.17 10.52
CA VAL A 25 9.45 8.73 10.59
C VAL A 25 8.54 8.37 9.42
N VAL A 26 9.03 7.51 8.53
CA VAL A 26 8.27 7.05 7.36
C VAL A 26 8.04 5.55 7.46
N ALA A 27 6.80 5.14 7.24
CA ALA A 27 6.40 3.74 7.11
C ALA A 27 6.05 3.42 5.65
N GLY A 28 6.42 2.25 5.20
CA GLY A 28 6.10 1.74 3.87
C GLY A 28 6.32 0.23 3.79
N ALA A 29 6.13 -0.33 2.62
CA ALA A 29 6.20 -1.75 2.28
C ALA A 29 5.00 -2.61 2.73
N GLU A 30 4.23 -2.15 3.71
CA GLU A 30 3.03 -2.83 4.24
C GLU A 30 1.99 -1.77 4.61
N LYS A 31 0.71 -2.14 4.65
CA LYS A 31 -0.37 -1.27 5.14
C LYS A 31 -0.11 -0.90 6.61
N LEU A 32 -0.11 0.37 6.92
CA LEU A 32 0.04 0.86 8.29
C LEU A 32 -1.32 0.87 8.99
N ARG A 33 -1.56 -0.07 9.91
CA ARG A 33 -2.77 -0.12 10.72
C ARG A 33 -2.78 1.02 11.74
N SER A 34 -4.00 1.54 12.02
CA SER A 34 -4.19 2.67 12.95
C SER A 34 -3.60 2.42 14.33
N GLU A 35 -3.79 1.19 14.85
CA GLU A 35 -3.32 0.80 16.19
C GLU A 35 -1.78 0.86 16.28
N VAL A 36 -1.08 0.46 15.21
CA VAL A 36 0.39 0.52 15.17
C VAL A 36 0.88 1.95 15.09
N ARG A 37 0.22 2.78 14.27
CA ARG A 37 0.49 4.22 14.17
C ARG A 37 0.32 4.89 15.53
N GLU A 38 -0.86 4.75 16.14
CA GLU A 38 -1.22 5.37 17.40
C GLU A 38 -0.31 4.94 18.55
N ALA A 39 -0.02 3.64 18.65
CA ALA A 39 0.91 3.12 19.66
C ALA A 39 2.30 3.72 19.54
N PHE A 40 2.83 3.86 18.31
CA PHE A 40 4.14 4.45 18.09
C PHE A 40 4.13 5.97 18.36
N GLU A 41 3.16 6.69 17.81
CA GLU A 41 3.04 8.15 17.96
C GLU A 41 2.81 8.56 19.41
N SER A 42 1.95 7.84 20.14
CA SER A 42 1.67 8.09 21.57
C SER A 42 2.92 7.86 22.42
N LYS A 43 3.70 6.81 22.14
CA LYS A 43 4.90 6.51 22.93
C LYS A 43 6.05 7.49 22.68
N PHE A 44 6.32 7.82 21.40
CA PHE A 44 7.52 8.57 21.01
C PHE A 44 7.25 10.04 20.70
N ASN A 45 5.99 10.46 20.69
CA ASN A 45 5.56 11.81 20.27
C ASN A 45 6.16 12.20 18.90
N LYS A 46 6.13 11.26 17.95
CA LYS A 46 6.66 11.41 16.59
C LYS A 46 5.60 10.97 15.59
N PRO A 47 5.11 11.85 14.71
CA PRO A 47 4.15 11.48 13.69
C PRO A 47 4.78 10.51 12.69
N VAL A 48 3.98 9.55 12.23
CA VAL A 48 4.38 8.57 11.21
C VAL A 48 3.73 8.93 9.88
N TYR A 49 4.54 9.09 8.86
CA TYR A 49 4.13 9.37 7.49
C TYR A 49 4.18 8.10 6.67
N GLU A 50 3.21 7.91 5.78
CA GLU A 50 3.20 6.76 4.89
C GLU A 50 3.86 7.08 3.56
N GLY A 51 4.56 6.10 3.00
CA GLY A 51 5.15 6.16 1.68
C GLY A 51 4.97 4.86 0.93
N TYR A 52 5.04 4.96 -0.40
CA TYR A 52 4.85 3.84 -1.29
C TYR A 52 5.98 3.73 -2.30
N GLY A 53 6.24 2.49 -2.67
CA GLY A 53 7.15 2.13 -3.72
C GLY A 53 7.48 0.66 -3.69
N THR A 54 8.18 0.21 -4.71
CA THR A 54 8.57 -1.17 -4.94
C THR A 54 10.06 -1.24 -5.23
N THR A 55 10.62 -2.43 -5.26
CA THR A 55 12.02 -2.63 -5.68
C THR A 55 12.28 -2.07 -7.07
N GLU A 56 11.29 -2.17 -7.96
CA GLU A 56 11.32 -1.71 -9.33
C GLU A 56 11.31 -0.17 -9.46
N THR A 57 10.98 0.55 -8.38
CA THR A 57 11.00 2.02 -8.29
C THR A 57 12.18 2.58 -7.47
N SER A 58 13.17 1.76 -7.12
CA SER A 58 14.48 2.10 -6.51
C SER A 58 14.49 2.91 -5.20
N PRO A 59 13.81 2.60 -4.15
CA PRO A 59 12.58 1.83 -3.94
C PRO A 59 11.33 2.69 -3.81
N GLY A 60 11.41 4.01 -3.94
CA GLY A 60 10.34 4.94 -3.59
C GLY A 60 9.65 5.57 -4.78
N ALA A 61 8.35 5.82 -4.65
CA ALA A 61 7.54 6.52 -5.65
C ALA A 61 6.75 7.70 -5.05
N SER A 62 6.23 7.56 -3.84
CA SER A 62 5.50 8.63 -3.14
C SER A 62 5.73 8.62 -1.65
N VAL A 63 5.39 9.74 -1.00
CA VAL A 63 5.46 9.87 0.45
C VAL A 63 4.57 11.01 0.95
N ASN A 64 3.94 10.79 2.11
CA ASN A 64 3.41 11.85 2.95
C ASN A 64 4.55 12.55 3.70
N LEU A 65 4.48 13.87 3.83
CA LEU A 65 5.47 14.68 4.52
C LEU A 65 4.79 15.69 5.45
N PRO A 66 5.48 16.25 6.44
CA PRO A 66 4.92 17.32 7.26
C PRO A 66 4.41 18.47 6.39
N ASP A 67 3.24 19.00 6.75
CA ASP A 67 2.69 20.19 6.13
C ASP A 67 3.61 21.40 6.36
N ILE A 68 3.69 22.27 5.38
CA ILE A 68 4.49 23.49 5.47
C ILE A 68 3.55 24.67 5.67
N LYS A 69 3.74 25.39 6.78
CA LYS A 69 3.13 26.70 6.98
C LYS A 69 4.00 27.74 6.27
N ASP A 70 3.37 28.54 5.44
CA ASP A 70 4.04 29.70 4.87
C ASP A 70 4.22 30.75 5.99
N ASN A 71 5.44 31.24 6.16
CA ASN A 71 5.73 32.24 7.21
C ASN A 71 5.16 33.64 6.89
N ASP A 72 4.87 33.90 5.61
CA ASP A 72 4.44 35.20 5.11
C ASP A 72 2.91 35.23 4.81
N SER A 73 2.22 34.09 4.92
CA SER A 73 0.78 33.97 4.70
C SER A 73 0.15 32.96 5.66
N GLU A 74 -1.17 33.06 5.88
CA GLU A 74 -1.92 32.04 6.64
C GLU A 74 -2.11 30.71 5.88
N THR A 75 -1.52 30.58 4.68
CA THR A 75 -1.68 29.39 3.85
C THR A 75 -0.83 28.23 4.37
N VAL A 76 -1.47 27.05 4.38
CA VAL A 76 -0.80 25.77 4.71
C VAL A 76 -0.68 24.96 3.41
N LYS A 77 0.54 24.64 3.03
CA LYS A 77 0.77 23.69 1.95
C LYS A 77 0.59 22.28 2.48
N LEU A 78 -0.54 21.67 2.17
CA LEU A 78 -0.82 20.29 2.54
C LEU A 78 0.13 19.33 1.84
N ARG A 79 0.83 18.52 2.61
CA ARG A 79 1.77 17.48 2.15
C ARG A 79 1.53 16.14 2.82
N ASN A 80 0.56 16.09 3.73
CA ASN A 80 0.12 14.90 4.43
C ASN A 80 -1.38 14.71 4.29
N ARG A 81 -1.78 13.49 3.96
CA ARG A 81 -3.19 13.07 3.96
C ARG A 81 -3.24 11.65 4.54
N PRO A 82 -3.68 11.49 5.80
CA PRO A 82 -3.83 10.18 6.42
C PRO A 82 -4.72 9.26 5.59
N GLY A 83 -4.35 7.98 5.52
CA GLY A 83 -5.04 6.99 4.67
C GLY A 83 -4.57 6.94 3.22
N THR A 84 -3.65 7.85 2.83
CA THR A 84 -2.97 7.82 1.53
C THR A 84 -1.50 7.50 1.71
N VAL A 85 -0.83 7.15 0.63
CA VAL A 85 0.63 6.97 0.61
C VAL A 85 1.39 8.20 0.09
N GLY A 86 0.72 9.35 0.11
CA GLY A 86 1.29 10.64 -0.23
C GLY A 86 1.29 10.96 -1.71
N ARG A 87 2.06 12.00 -2.06
CA ARG A 87 2.23 12.47 -3.44
C ARG A 87 3.50 11.91 -4.06
N ALA A 88 3.52 11.84 -5.38
CA ALA A 88 4.68 11.43 -6.16
C ALA A 88 5.93 12.25 -5.81
N PHE A 89 7.09 11.61 -5.83
CA PHE A 89 8.37 12.30 -5.80
C PHE A 89 8.56 13.19 -7.03
N SER A 90 9.40 14.20 -6.92
CA SER A 90 9.76 15.03 -8.08
C SER A 90 10.33 14.18 -9.22
N GLY A 91 9.73 14.29 -10.40
CA GLY A 91 10.10 13.50 -11.57
C GLY A 91 9.43 12.11 -11.63
N THR A 92 8.62 11.74 -10.62
CA THR A 92 7.77 10.55 -10.65
C THR A 92 6.36 10.95 -11.08
N GLU A 93 5.75 10.12 -11.90
CA GLU A 93 4.37 10.27 -12.34
C GLU A 93 3.57 9.01 -12.03
N PHE A 94 2.28 9.18 -11.72
CA PHE A 94 1.32 8.11 -11.62
C PHE A 94 0.29 8.22 -12.73
N ARG A 95 -0.08 7.09 -13.32
CA ARG A 95 -1.29 6.95 -14.14
C ARG A 95 -2.17 5.89 -13.50
N ILE A 96 -3.46 6.16 -13.44
CA ILE A 96 -4.47 5.19 -13.05
C ILE A 96 -5.20 4.78 -14.32
N VAL A 97 -5.17 3.48 -14.61
CA VAL A 97 -5.66 2.95 -15.88
C VAL A 97 -6.52 1.70 -15.68
N ASP A 98 -7.34 1.40 -16.66
CA ASP A 98 -8.00 0.10 -16.75
C ASP A 98 -6.94 -1.01 -16.90
N PRO A 99 -7.02 -2.12 -16.15
CA PRO A 99 -5.96 -3.14 -16.15
C PRO A 99 -5.84 -3.92 -17.47
N ASP A 100 -6.88 -3.94 -18.30
CA ASP A 100 -6.93 -4.71 -19.55
C ASP A 100 -6.63 -3.83 -20.77
N SER A 101 -7.30 -2.66 -20.88
CA SER A 101 -7.13 -1.76 -22.03
C SER A 101 -6.00 -0.75 -21.88
N LEU A 102 -5.56 -0.47 -20.65
CA LEU A 102 -4.63 0.61 -20.27
C LEU A 102 -5.16 2.02 -20.57
N ASP A 103 -6.46 2.16 -20.80
CA ASP A 103 -7.09 3.46 -20.96
C ASP A 103 -7.11 4.20 -19.60
N PRO A 104 -6.89 5.53 -19.61
CA PRO A 104 -6.94 6.33 -18.40
C PRO A 104 -8.31 6.26 -17.71
N ILE A 105 -8.30 6.15 -16.39
CA ILE A 105 -9.50 6.18 -15.53
C ILE A 105 -9.64 7.59 -14.92
N PRO A 106 -10.89 8.09 -14.73
CA PRO A 106 -11.13 9.37 -14.08
C PRO A 106 -10.51 9.47 -12.68
N THR A 107 -10.13 10.70 -12.29
CA THR A 107 -9.62 10.98 -10.94
C THR A 107 -10.64 10.56 -9.88
N GLY A 108 -10.17 9.89 -8.84
CA GLY A 108 -11.00 9.36 -7.74
C GLY A 108 -11.55 7.97 -7.97
N GLU A 109 -11.44 7.42 -9.17
CA GLU A 109 -11.85 6.04 -9.47
C GLU A 109 -10.65 5.06 -9.40
N ASP A 110 -10.92 3.84 -8.93
CA ASP A 110 -9.91 2.81 -8.74
C ASP A 110 -9.51 2.13 -10.04
N GLY A 111 -8.21 2.07 -10.29
CA GLY A 111 -7.63 1.35 -11.43
C GLY A 111 -6.26 0.79 -11.13
N LEU A 112 -5.63 0.24 -12.16
CA LEU A 112 -4.25 -0.22 -12.11
C LEU A 112 -3.32 0.99 -12.02
N ILE A 113 -2.42 0.95 -11.03
CA ILE A 113 -1.41 1.99 -10.85
C ILE A 113 -0.22 1.71 -11.77
N LEU A 114 0.08 2.65 -12.64
CA LEU A 114 1.34 2.71 -13.39
C LEU A 114 2.23 3.79 -12.81
N ILE A 115 3.53 3.52 -12.73
CA ILE A 115 4.54 4.47 -12.24
C ILE A 115 5.55 4.75 -13.33
N GLY A 116 5.70 6.03 -13.68
CA GLY A 116 6.72 6.53 -14.60
C GLY A 116 7.75 7.39 -13.89
N GLY A 117 8.98 7.41 -14.39
CA GLY A 117 10.04 8.25 -13.84
C GLY A 117 11.45 7.70 -14.02
N PRO A 118 12.46 8.52 -13.73
CA PRO A 118 13.87 8.13 -13.93
C PRO A 118 14.34 7.03 -12.98
N GLN A 119 13.64 6.80 -11.88
CA GLN A 119 13.95 5.76 -10.88
C GLN A 119 13.45 4.36 -11.27
N ILE A 120 12.65 4.24 -12.35
CA ILE A 120 12.16 2.94 -12.80
C ILE A 120 13.32 2.05 -13.24
N MET A 121 13.36 0.82 -12.72
CA MET A 121 14.39 -0.17 -13.04
C MET A 121 14.59 -0.34 -14.54
N LYS A 122 15.78 -0.71 -14.96
CA LYS A 122 16.05 -1.07 -16.36
C LYS A 122 15.33 -2.35 -16.78
N GLY A 123 15.17 -3.28 -15.86
CA GLY A 123 14.52 -4.57 -16.04
C GLY A 123 15.04 -5.61 -15.08
N TYR A 124 14.47 -6.81 -15.13
CA TYR A 124 14.91 -7.97 -14.37
C TYR A 124 16.12 -8.62 -15.04
N LEU A 125 17.17 -8.88 -14.27
CA LEU A 125 18.42 -9.44 -14.78
C LEU A 125 18.20 -10.81 -15.43
N LYS A 126 18.60 -10.92 -16.70
CA LYS A 126 18.46 -12.14 -17.52
C LYS A 126 17.02 -12.66 -17.68
N MET A 127 16.01 -11.77 -17.48
CA MET A 127 14.59 -12.09 -17.61
C MET A 127 13.89 -11.06 -18.52
N PRO A 128 14.17 -11.03 -19.83
CA PRO A 128 13.61 -10.02 -20.73
C PRO A 128 12.08 -10.16 -20.86
N GLU A 129 11.54 -11.35 -20.84
CA GLU A 129 10.11 -11.62 -20.89
C GLU A 129 9.38 -11.01 -19.68
N LYS A 130 9.86 -11.29 -18.46
CA LYS A 130 9.31 -10.66 -17.25
C LYS A 130 9.47 -9.14 -17.24
N THR A 131 10.54 -8.65 -17.84
CA THR A 131 10.72 -7.20 -17.97
C THR A 131 9.66 -6.62 -18.89
N ALA A 132 9.36 -7.27 -20.01
CA ALA A 132 8.33 -6.83 -20.96
C ALA A 132 6.92 -6.90 -20.35
N GLU A 133 6.65 -7.84 -19.46
CA GLU A 133 5.38 -7.92 -18.71
C GLU A 133 5.22 -6.79 -17.67
N ALA A 134 6.35 -6.34 -17.09
CA ALA A 134 6.35 -5.35 -16.02
C ALA A 134 6.50 -3.89 -16.50
N ILE A 135 7.00 -3.68 -17.70
CA ILE A 135 7.27 -2.35 -18.24
C ILE A 135 6.45 -2.11 -19.51
N GLU A 136 5.50 -1.21 -19.39
CA GLU A 136 4.69 -0.72 -20.52
C GLU A 136 5.39 0.48 -21.20
N ILE A 137 5.24 0.59 -22.52
CA ILE A 137 5.66 1.77 -23.28
C ILE A 137 4.41 2.48 -23.79
N ILE A 138 4.11 3.64 -23.21
CA ILE A 138 2.96 4.46 -23.59
C ILE A 138 3.49 5.84 -23.96
N ASP A 139 3.22 6.32 -25.16
CA ASP A 139 3.68 7.63 -25.69
C ASP A 139 5.21 7.81 -25.60
N ASP A 140 5.96 6.77 -25.98
CA ASP A 140 7.44 6.70 -25.88
C ASP A 140 8.00 6.84 -24.46
N TYR A 141 7.15 6.73 -23.44
CA TYR A 141 7.54 6.82 -22.04
C TYR A 141 7.39 5.47 -21.34
N ARG A 142 8.30 5.18 -20.40
CA ARG A 142 8.35 3.90 -19.69
C ARG A 142 7.52 3.96 -18.41
N TRP A 143 6.58 3.04 -18.30
CA TRP A 143 5.70 2.86 -17.14
C TRP A 143 5.90 1.50 -16.50
N TYR A 144 6.13 1.49 -15.21
CA TYR A 144 6.14 0.26 -14.43
C TYR A 144 4.70 -0.12 -14.06
N ARG A 145 4.29 -1.32 -14.43
CA ARG A 145 3.01 -1.93 -14.08
C ARG A 145 3.11 -2.54 -12.70
N THR A 146 2.51 -1.91 -11.67
CA THR A 146 2.71 -2.29 -10.26
C THR A 146 1.97 -3.55 -9.86
N GLY A 147 0.83 -3.83 -10.49
CA GLY A 147 -0.13 -4.82 -10.07
C GLY A 147 -0.97 -4.37 -8.86
N ASP A 148 -0.77 -3.16 -8.37
CA ASP A 148 -1.55 -2.58 -7.28
C ASP A 148 -2.75 -1.79 -7.85
N LYS A 149 -3.89 -1.86 -7.16
CA LYS A 149 -5.13 -1.13 -7.43
C LYS A 149 -5.22 0.09 -6.52
N GLY A 150 -5.63 1.22 -7.06
CA GLY A 150 -5.81 2.44 -6.29
C GLY A 150 -6.24 3.62 -7.15
N HIS A 151 -6.29 4.79 -6.55
CA HIS A 151 -6.69 6.04 -7.21
C HIS A 151 -5.85 7.23 -6.76
N LEU A 152 -5.86 8.27 -7.58
CA LEU A 152 -5.40 9.61 -7.21
C LEU A 152 -6.60 10.48 -6.86
N ASP A 153 -6.48 11.29 -5.83
CA ASP A 153 -7.44 12.35 -5.57
C ASP A 153 -7.11 13.62 -6.38
N GLU A 154 -7.98 14.64 -6.29
CA GLU A 154 -7.82 15.92 -7.00
C GLU A 154 -6.53 16.67 -6.65
N ASP A 155 -5.97 16.43 -5.48
CA ASP A 155 -4.73 17.03 -5.00
C ASP A 155 -3.49 16.18 -5.33
N GLY A 156 -3.67 15.03 -5.97
CA GLY A 156 -2.60 14.11 -6.38
C GLY A 156 -2.04 13.22 -5.26
N PHE A 157 -2.81 13.00 -4.18
CA PHE A 157 -2.46 11.98 -3.19
C PHE A 157 -2.92 10.61 -3.68
N LEU A 158 -2.03 9.63 -3.55
CA LEU A 158 -2.29 8.26 -3.97
C LEU A 158 -2.87 7.44 -2.82
N THR A 159 -4.00 6.77 -3.08
CA THR A 159 -4.57 5.75 -2.20
C THR A 159 -4.36 4.37 -2.82
N ILE A 160 -3.78 3.45 -2.06
CA ILE A 160 -3.67 2.04 -2.44
C ILE A 160 -4.87 1.31 -1.83
N VAL A 161 -5.63 0.63 -2.67
CA VAL A 161 -6.79 -0.16 -2.24
C VAL A 161 -6.39 -1.60 -1.95
N ASP A 162 -5.80 -2.29 -2.94
CA ASP A 162 -5.33 -3.67 -2.81
C ASP A 162 -4.42 -4.03 -4.00
N ARG A 163 -3.98 -5.28 -4.07
CA ARG A 163 -3.30 -5.86 -5.24
C ARG A 163 -4.27 -6.61 -6.11
N TYR A 164 -4.16 -6.48 -7.43
CA TYR A 164 -4.99 -7.26 -8.36
C TYR A 164 -4.85 -8.78 -8.15
N SER A 165 -3.67 -9.25 -7.73
CA SER A 165 -3.45 -10.66 -7.38
C SER A 165 -4.14 -11.11 -6.08
N ARG A 166 -4.71 -10.16 -5.32
CA ARG A 166 -5.44 -10.39 -4.07
C ARG A 166 -6.97 -10.29 -4.26
N PHE A 167 -7.45 -10.40 -5.48
CA PHE A 167 -8.88 -10.51 -5.77
C PHE A 167 -9.24 -11.91 -6.23
N ALA A 168 -10.33 -12.45 -5.69
CA ALA A 168 -10.97 -13.66 -6.19
C ALA A 168 -12.10 -13.29 -7.14
N LYS A 169 -12.18 -13.98 -8.30
CA LYS A 169 -13.28 -13.79 -9.26
C LYS A 169 -14.34 -14.85 -9.04
N ILE A 170 -15.39 -14.53 -8.30
CA ILE A 170 -16.44 -15.45 -7.89
C ILE A 170 -17.75 -15.09 -8.59
N GLY A 171 -18.21 -15.94 -9.49
CA GLY A 171 -19.47 -15.71 -10.21
C GLY A 171 -19.49 -14.43 -11.07
N GLY A 172 -18.32 -13.94 -11.46
CA GLY A 172 -18.15 -12.69 -12.21
C GLY A 172 -17.84 -11.46 -11.36
N GLU A 173 -17.98 -11.55 -10.06
CA GLU A 173 -17.65 -10.45 -9.13
C GLU A 173 -16.20 -10.56 -8.63
N MET A 174 -15.54 -9.39 -8.47
CA MET A 174 -14.19 -9.27 -7.94
C MET A 174 -14.26 -9.00 -6.44
N ILE A 175 -13.84 -9.98 -5.63
CA ILE A 175 -13.87 -9.90 -4.16
C ILE A 175 -12.45 -9.73 -3.64
N SER A 176 -12.19 -8.65 -2.90
CA SER A 176 -10.89 -8.42 -2.26
C SER A 176 -10.67 -9.42 -1.11
N LEU A 177 -9.58 -10.17 -1.19
CA LEU A 177 -9.19 -11.10 -0.13
C LEU A 177 -8.77 -10.35 1.14
N THR A 178 -8.18 -9.17 0.99
CA THR A 178 -7.80 -8.30 2.12
C THR A 178 -9.03 -7.81 2.88
N THR A 179 -10.09 -7.39 2.17
CA THR A 179 -11.36 -7.00 2.81
C THR A 179 -11.98 -8.17 3.59
N VAL A 180 -11.97 -9.36 3.01
CA VAL A 180 -12.48 -10.57 3.67
C VAL A 180 -11.69 -10.86 4.96
N GLU A 181 -10.36 -10.74 4.92
CA GLU A 181 -9.51 -10.91 6.11
C GLU A 181 -9.82 -9.87 7.19
N GLU A 182 -9.95 -8.59 6.81
CA GLU A 182 -10.25 -7.49 7.72
C GLU A 182 -11.63 -7.66 8.40
N GLU A 183 -12.67 -7.96 7.63
CA GLU A 183 -14.03 -8.18 8.15
C GLU A 183 -14.11 -9.35 9.14
N ILE A 184 -13.38 -10.44 8.85
CA ILE A 184 -13.36 -11.61 9.75
C ILE A 184 -12.58 -11.30 11.03
N LEU A 185 -11.44 -10.63 10.95
CA LEU A 185 -10.66 -10.23 12.12
C LEU A 185 -11.46 -9.29 13.02
N ASP A 186 -12.18 -8.34 12.43
CA ASP A 186 -13.04 -7.42 13.17
C ASP A 186 -14.22 -8.14 13.84
N ALA A 187 -14.83 -9.11 13.15
CA ALA A 187 -15.94 -9.89 13.69
C ALA A 187 -15.50 -10.84 14.84
N CYS A 188 -14.31 -11.44 14.75
CA CYS A 188 -13.80 -12.36 15.75
C CYS A 188 -13.33 -11.66 17.03
N ASN A 189 -12.97 -10.37 16.97
CA ASN A 189 -12.45 -9.56 18.08
C ASN A 189 -11.32 -10.26 18.89
N ASP A 190 -10.54 -11.11 18.22
CA ASP A 190 -9.40 -11.85 18.77
C ASP A 190 -8.10 -11.23 18.25
N LYS A 191 -7.29 -10.67 19.15
CA LYS A 191 -6.06 -9.95 18.82
C LYS A 191 -4.89 -10.86 18.45
N ASP A 192 -4.98 -12.12 18.79
CA ASP A 192 -3.94 -13.14 18.54
C ASP A 192 -4.27 -13.98 17.29
N LEU A 193 -5.48 -13.82 16.71
CA LEU A 193 -5.90 -14.50 15.50
C LEU A 193 -5.17 -13.93 14.29
N GLU A 194 -4.44 -14.77 13.57
CA GLU A 194 -3.88 -14.43 12.25
C GLU A 194 -4.66 -15.16 11.17
N ILE A 195 -5.07 -14.44 10.15
CA ILE A 195 -5.84 -14.97 9.01
C ILE A 195 -5.11 -14.64 7.71
N ALA A 196 -5.12 -15.60 6.80
CA ALA A 196 -4.71 -15.39 5.40
C ALA A 196 -5.78 -15.97 4.48
N ALA A 197 -6.27 -15.17 3.54
CA ALA A 197 -7.19 -15.60 2.51
C ALA A 197 -6.43 -15.90 1.21
N THR A 198 -6.86 -16.93 0.51
CA THR A 198 -6.40 -17.26 -0.84
C THR A 198 -7.58 -17.74 -1.68
N CYS A 199 -7.42 -17.81 -3.00
CA CYS A 199 -8.43 -18.40 -3.88
C CYS A 199 -7.94 -19.72 -4.47
N LEU A 200 -8.87 -20.63 -4.69
CA LEU A 200 -8.66 -21.87 -5.41
C LEU A 200 -9.68 -21.97 -6.55
N PRO A 201 -9.35 -22.66 -7.64
CA PRO A 201 -10.30 -22.91 -8.72
C PRO A 201 -11.56 -23.61 -8.23
N ASP A 202 -12.73 -23.18 -8.72
CA ASP A 202 -14.03 -23.79 -8.48
C ASP A 202 -14.75 -24.00 -9.80
N GLN A 203 -15.31 -25.21 -10.01
CA GLN A 203 -15.93 -25.59 -11.29
C GLN A 203 -17.23 -24.85 -11.59
N VAL A 204 -17.90 -24.31 -10.57
CA VAL A 204 -19.22 -23.67 -10.72
C VAL A 204 -19.10 -22.15 -10.74
N LYS A 205 -18.27 -21.59 -9.85
CA LYS A 205 -18.17 -20.14 -9.62
C LYS A 205 -16.87 -19.53 -10.17
N GLY A 206 -16.00 -20.34 -10.81
CA GLY A 206 -14.69 -19.94 -11.28
C GLY A 206 -13.64 -20.05 -10.18
N GLU A 207 -13.82 -19.36 -9.07
CA GLU A 207 -12.95 -19.41 -7.90
C GLU A 207 -13.75 -19.54 -6.60
N LYS A 208 -13.10 -20.02 -5.55
CA LYS A 208 -13.58 -20.02 -4.16
C LYS A 208 -12.52 -19.50 -3.22
N ILE A 209 -12.92 -18.75 -2.20
CA ILE A 209 -12.04 -18.25 -1.16
C ILE A 209 -11.79 -19.37 -0.15
N VAL A 210 -10.53 -19.52 0.24
CA VAL A 210 -10.07 -20.41 1.31
C VAL A 210 -9.35 -19.57 2.35
N LEU A 211 -9.75 -19.75 3.60
CA LEU A 211 -9.14 -19.08 4.74
C LEU A 211 -8.19 -20.03 5.46
N LEU A 212 -7.02 -19.52 5.80
CA LEU A 212 -6.08 -20.13 6.71
C LEU A 212 -6.09 -19.27 7.97
N ALA A 213 -6.30 -19.88 9.12
CA ALA A 213 -6.32 -19.18 10.40
C ALA A 213 -5.41 -19.89 11.40
N THR A 214 -4.69 -19.13 12.22
CA THR A 214 -3.99 -19.65 13.39
C THR A 214 -5.02 -19.76 14.52
N THR A 215 -5.36 -20.97 14.88
CA THR A 215 -6.32 -21.21 15.96
C THR A 215 -5.88 -22.41 16.79
N ASP A 216 -6.09 -22.34 18.11
CA ASP A 216 -5.94 -23.48 19.01
C ASP A 216 -7.17 -24.41 18.99
N LEU A 217 -8.18 -24.13 18.15
CA LEU A 217 -9.35 -24.97 17.99
C LEU A 217 -8.95 -26.34 17.40
N ASN A 218 -9.35 -27.39 18.08
CA ASN A 218 -9.27 -28.73 17.55
C ASN A 218 -10.15 -28.82 16.29
N LYS A 219 -9.71 -29.59 15.29
CA LYS A 219 -10.42 -29.78 14.01
C LYS A 219 -11.85 -30.33 14.12
N ASP A 220 -12.31 -30.64 15.31
CA ASP A 220 -13.58 -31.28 15.63
C ASP A 220 -14.60 -30.32 16.31
N GLU A 221 -14.29 -29.03 16.43
CA GLU A 221 -15.18 -27.94 16.82
C GLU A 221 -15.36 -26.94 15.66
#